data_6a0f19ac52727579b8cf761a377dde45
#
_entry.id   6a0f19ac52727579b8cf761a377dde45
#
_cell.length_a   1.000
_cell.length_b   1.000
_cell.length_c   1.000
_cell.angle_alpha   90.00
_cell.angle_beta   90.00
_cell.angle_gamma   90.00
#
_symmetry.space_group_name_H-M   'P 1'
#
loop_
_entity.id
_entity.type
_entity.pdbx_description
1 polymer ?
#
loop_
_entity_poly.entity_id
_entity_poly.type
_entity_poly.pdbx_seq_one_letter_code
_entity_poly.pdbx_strand_id
1 'polypeptide(L)'
;HMTINLERSLDPQTLINAWHSIPSSKYDFTLGRDKIEVKSTSSEERVHQFSLDQLNPSPSSRLLIASITVRESGQDLNGLSIRDLYDRICNRLQNIEAQIRLYTIIAQTLGNDINKIDAVCFDYITASDTLAFYDYQMIPRILKKDVPSNISELGLFAT
;
A
#
# COMPACT_ATOMS: atom_id res chain seq x y z
N HIS A 1 12.05 19.48 -5.85
CA HIS A 1 11.93 18.21 -6.57
C HIS A 1 12.96 17.25 -6.01
N MET A 2 12.60 16.54 -4.97
CA MET A 2 13.37 15.40 -4.49
C MET A 2 12.81 14.19 -5.21
N THR A 3 13.34 13.93 -6.41
CA THR A 3 13.10 12.69 -7.13
C THR A 3 13.77 11.62 -6.29
N ILE A 4 12.99 10.90 -5.49
CA ILE A 4 13.49 9.66 -4.89
C ILE A 4 13.76 8.77 -6.07
N ASN A 5 15.04 8.46 -6.28
CA ASN A 5 15.48 7.57 -7.32
C ASN A 5 14.95 6.16 -7.01
N LEU A 6 13.69 5.90 -7.38
CA LEU A 6 13.06 4.58 -7.39
C LEU A 6 13.73 3.62 -8.39
N GLU A 7 14.75 4.10 -9.12
CA GLU A 7 15.59 3.29 -10.01
C GLU A 7 16.47 2.27 -9.29
N ARG A 8 16.62 2.32 -8.00
CA ARG A 8 16.91 1.11 -7.24
C ARG A 8 15.60 0.33 -7.17
N SER A 9 15.37 -0.50 -8.18
CA SER A 9 14.36 -1.54 -8.12
C SER A 9 14.57 -2.26 -6.81
N LEU A 10 13.71 -1.98 -5.82
CA LEU A 10 13.74 -2.73 -4.58
C LEU A 10 13.54 -4.19 -5.02
N ASP A 11 14.50 -5.01 -4.67
CA ASP A 11 14.42 -6.45 -4.89
C ASP A 11 13.05 -6.93 -4.37
N PRO A 12 12.27 -7.66 -5.17
CA PRO A 12 10.96 -8.17 -4.76
C PRO A 12 10.97 -8.88 -3.41
N GLN A 13 12.04 -9.62 -3.12
CA GLN A 13 12.26 -10.28 -1.83
C GLN A 13 12.26 -9.28 -0.66
N THR A 14 12.95 -8.16 -0.82
CA THR A 14 13.03 -7.09 0.18
C THR A 14 11.66 -6.48 0.43
N LEU A 15 10.85 -6.25 -0.61
CA LEU A 15 9.49 -5.73 -0.47
C LEU A 15 8.58 -6.71 0.26
N ILE A 16 8.62 -8.01 -0.08
CA ILE A 16 7.82 -9.03 0.60
C ILE A 16 8.19 -9.11 2.09
N ASN A 17 9.47 -9.03 2.42
CA ASN A 17 9.91 -9.04 3.82
C ASN A 17 9.49 -7.80 4.60
N ALA A 18 9.38 -6.66 3.93
CA ALA A 18 8.96 -5.40 4.52
C ALA A 18 7.43 -5.28 4.69
N TRP A 19 6.66 -6.11 3.98
CA TRP A 19 5.19 -6.02 3.97
C TRP A 19 4.58 -6.54 5.27
N HIS A 20 3.73 -5.73 5.87
CA HIS A 20 2.98 -6.05 7.08
C HIS A 20 1.52 -6.37 6.73
N SER A 21 1.10 -7.60 7.07
CA SER A 21 -0.30 -8.04 6.92
C SER A 21 -1.13 -7.88 8.20
N ILE A 22 -0.48 -7.46 9.29
CA ILE A 22 -1.16 -7.36 10.59
C ILE A 22 -1.95 -6.04 10.62
N PRO A 23 -3.27 -6.07 10.87
CA PRO A 23 -4.11 -4.87 10.89
C PRO A 23 -3.68 -3.78 11.88
N SER A 24 -2.97 -4.15 12.94
CA SER A 24 -2.41 -3.21 13.93
C SER A 24 -1.12 -2.55 13.49
N SER A 25 -0.55 -2.95 12.35
CA SER A 25 0.64 -2.31 11.81
C SER A 25 0.29 -0.91 11.34
N LYS A 26 1.10 0.06 11.73
CA LYS A 26 0.87 1.47 11.42
C LYS A 26 1.03 1.76 9.92
N TYR A 27 1.92 1.05 9.25
CA TYR A 27 2.26 1.21 7.83
C TYR A 27 2.27 -0.13 7.12
N ASP A 28 1.96 -0.13 5.82
CA ASP A 28 1.93 -1.34 5.02
C ASP A 28 3.32 -1.93 4.80
N PHE A 29 4.34 -1.08 4.61
CA PHE A 29 5.72 -1.53 4.45
C PHE A 29 6.66 -0.80 5.40
N THR A 30 7.62 -1.56 5.94
CA THR A 30 8.68 -1.03 6.80
C THR A 30 10.04 -1.57 6.37
N LEU A 31 10.90 -0.67 5.89
CA LEU A 31 12.28 -0.95 5.46
C LEU A 31 13.24 -0.12 6.32
N GLY A 32 13.50 -0.60 7.54
CA GLY A 32 14.30 0.16 8.49
C GLY A 32 13.64 1.51 8.84
N ARG A 33 14.28 2.61 8.42
CA ARG A 33 13.74 3.96 8.64
C ARG A 33 12.68 4.36 7.63
N ASP A 34 12.63 3.68 6.49
CA ASP A 34 11.70 3.98 5.42
C ASP A 34 10.38 3.27 5.64
N LYS A 35 9.31 4.00 5.49
CA LYS A 35 7.92 3.54 5.65
C LYS A 35 7.15 3.86 4.38
N ILE A 36 6.27 2.96 3.98
CA ILE A 36 5.32 3.21 2.89
C ILE A 36 3.93 2.87 3.40
N GLU A 37 3.03 3.80 3.23
CA GLU A 37 1.60 3.62 3.41
C GLU A 37 0.93 3.62 2.05
N VAL A 38 0.14 2.61 1.75
CA VAL A 38 -0.58 2.46 0.48
C VAL A 38 -2.02 2.92 0.66
N LYS A 39 -2.46 3.82 -0.20
CA LYS A 39 -3.84 4.30 -0.25
C LYS A 39 -4.42 4.06 -1.63
N SER A 40 -5.53 3.35 -1.68
CA SER A 40 -6.26 3.11 -2.92
C SER A 40 -7.56 3.90 -2.96
N THR A 41 -8.00 4.23 -4.17
CA THR A 41 -9.31 4.79 -4.45
C THR A 41 -9.88 4.18 -5.73
N SER A 42 -11.19 4.06 -5.83
CA SER A 42 -11.89 3.70 -7.08
C SER A 42 -12.41 4.92 -7.83
N SER A 43 -12.35 6.10 -7.20
CA SER A 43 -12.82 7.37 -7.74
C SER A 43 -11.74 8.03 -8.61
N GLU A 44 -12.17 8.97 -9.47
CA GLU A 44 -11.26 9.82 -10.24
C GLU A 44 -10.54 10.82 -9.33
N GLU A 45 -11.21 11.27 -8.28
CA GLU A 45 -10.59 12.13 -7.27
C GLU A 45 -9.79 11.30 -6.28
N ARG A 46 -8.55 11.76 -6.01
CA ARG A 46 -7.67 11.12 -5.04
C ARG A 46 -7.93 11.63 -3.63
N VAL A 47 -9.04 11.18 -3.04
CA VAL A 47 -9.34 11.49 -1.65
C VAL A 47 -8.96 10.29 -0.79
N HIS A 48 -8.06 10.48 0.16
CA HIS A 48 -7.60 9.42 1.06
C HIS A 48 -7.81 9.80 2.51
N GLN A 49 -8.22 8.82 3.29
CA GLN A 49 -8.35 8.94 4.74
C GLN A 49 -7.08 8.44 5.43
N PHE A 50 -6.63 9.21 6.41
CA PHE A 50 -5.48 8.85 7.26
C PHE A 50 -5.88 8.92 8.74
N SER A 51 -5.32 8.03 9.53
CA SER A 51 -5.31 8.24 10.97
C SER A 51 -4.28 9.33 11.33
N LEU A 52 -4.51 10.00 12.46
CA LEU A 52 -3.55 10.98 12.98
C LEU A 52 -2.14 10.38 13.09
N ASP A 53 -2.05 9.14 13.55
CA ASP A 53 -0.78 8.46 13.76
C ASP A 53 -0.05 8.16 12.43
N GLN A 54 -0.78 7.84 11.36
CA GLN A 54 -0.18 7.57 10.05
C GLN A 54 0.59 8.79 9.51
N LEU A 55 0.05 10.01 9.66
CA LEU A 55 0.71 11.24 9.21
C LEU A 55 1.68 11.84 10.25
N ASN A 56 1.86 11.20 11.39
CA ASN A 56 2.84 11.60 12.43
C ASN A 56 3.86 10.46 12.67
N PRO A 57 4.76 10.19 11.71
CA PRO A 57 5.83 9.22 11.90
C PRO A 57 6.81 9.70 12.97
N SER A 58 7.65 8.79 13.48
CA SER A 58 8.76 9.18 14.36
C SER A 58 9.73 10.11 13.61
N PRO A 59 10.39 11.06 14.29
CA PRO A 59 11.28 12.04 13.65
C PRO A 59 12.42 11.43 12.83
N SER A 60 12.81 10.21 13.15
CA SER A 60 13.86 9.48 12.44
C SER A 60 13.38 8.70 11.23
N SER A 61 12.04 8.62 11.00
CA SER A 61 11.45 7.88 9.89
C SER A 61 11.25 8.78 8.67
N ARG A 62 11.37 8.17 7.49
CA ARG A 62 10.92 8.73 6.21
C ARG A 62 9.65 8.00 5.81
N LEU A 63 8.60 8.73 5.49
CA LEU A 63 7.31 8.16 5.11
C LEU A 63 6.94 8.61 3.70
N LEU A 64 6.62 7.64 2.86
CA LEU A 64 6.01 7.82 1.54
C LEU A 64 4.58 7.34 1.58
N ILE A 65 3.71 8.07 0.93
CA ILE A 65 2.34 7.66 0.65
C ILE A 65 2.29 7.19 -0.81
N ALA A 66 2.02 5.92 -1.01
CA ALA A 66 1.77 5.35 -2.33
C ALA A 66 0.27 5.44 -2.61
N SER A 67 -0.12 6.29 -3.55
CA SER A 67 -1.52 6.47 -3.96
C SER A 67 -1.76 5.80 -5.29
N ILE A 68 -2.83 4.99 -5.38
CA ILE A 68 -3.14 4.19 -6.56
C ILE A 68 -4.66 4.20 -6.80
N THR A 69 -5.07 4.30 -8.07
CA THR A 69 -6.46 4.09 -8.46
C THR A 69 -6.66 2.61 -8.81
N VAL A 70 -7.62 1.97 -8.15
CA VAL A 70 -7.95 0.55 -8.35
C VAL A 70 -9.41 0.46 -8.78
N ARG A 71 -9.66 -0.08 -9.97
CA ARG A 71 -11.01 -0.29 -10.50
C ARG A 71 -11.21 -1.76 -10.81
N GLU A 72 -12.36 -2.29 -10.39
CA GLU A 72 -12.77 -3.60 -10.90
C GLU A 72 -12.97 -3.50 -12.40
N SER A 73 -12.43 -4.48 -13.12
CA SER A 73 -12.69 -4.72 -14.52
C SER A 73 -13.41 -6.06 -14.64
N GLY A 74 -14.24 -6.20 -15.67
CA GLY A 74 -14.71 -7.52 -16.05
C GLY A 74 -13.53 -8.40 -16.51
N GLN A 75 -13.80 -9.52 -17.17
CA GLN A 75 -12.77 -10.35 -17.81
C GLN A 75 -12.24 -9.72 -19.11
N ASP A 76 -11.93 -8.43 -19.04
CA ASP A 76 -11.36 -7.70 -20.16
C ASP A 76 -9.87 -8.04 -20.32
N LEU A 77 -9.32 -7.74 -21.51
CA LEU A 77 -7.92 -8.05 -21.87
C LEU A 77 -6.88 -7.47 -20.87
N ASN A 78 -7.24 -6.45 -20.13
CA ASN A 78 -6.37 -5.77 -19.15
C ASN A 78 -6.70 -6.15 -17.69
N GLY A 79 -7.72 -6.97 -17.49
CA GLY A 79 -8.13 -7.42 -16.15
C GLY A 79 -7.14 -8.44 -15.61
N LEU A 80 -6.61 -8.19 -14.42
CA LEU A 80 -5.80 -9.14 -13.67
C LEU A 80 -6.48 -9.48 -12.35
N SER A 81 -6.61 -10.77 -12.08
CA SER A 81 -7.04 -11.26 -10.78
C SER A 81 -5.92 -11.14 -9.74
N ILE A 82 -6.27 -11.30 -8.47
CA ILE A 82 -5.27 -11.37 -7.40
C ILE A 82 -4.36 -12.60 -7.63
N ARG A 83 -4.90 -13.69 -8.17
CA ARG A 83 -4.13 -14.87 -8.56
C ARG A 83 -3.06 -14.53 -9.60
N ASP A 84 -3.44 -13.82 -10.66
CA ASP A 84 -2.50 -13.43 -11.71
C ASP A 84 -1.38 -12.55 -11.16
N LEU A 85 -1.71 -11.62 -10.26
CA LEU A 85 -0.71 -10.78 -9.60
C LEU A 85 0.21 -11.59 -8.69
N TYR A 86 -0.36 -12.53 -7.92
CA TYR A 86 0.42 -13.46 -7.10
C TYR A 86 1.44 -14.24 -7.94
N ASP A 87 0.99 -14.85 -9.04
CA ASP A 87 1.83 -15.64 -9.92
C ASP A 87 2.94 -14.79 -10.56
N ARG A 88 2.61 -13.56 -10.99
CA ARG A 88 3.60 -12.61 -11.52
C ARG A 88 4.68 -12.25 -10.50
N ILE A 89 4.30 -12.05 -9.24
CA ILE A 89 5.27 -11.76 -8.17
C ILE A 89 6.08 -13.00 -7.85
N CYS A 90 5.44 -14.17 -7.70
CA CYS A 90 6.13 -15.44 -7.43
C CYS A 90 7.20 -15.76 -8.47
N ASN A 91 6.92 -15.52 -9.75
CA ASN A 91 7.88 -15.72 -10.83
C ASN A 91 9.13 -14.83 -10.74
N ARG A 92 9.08 -13.78 -9.93
CA ARG A 92 10.21 -12.87 -9.65
C ARG A 92 10.95 -13.21 -8.34
N LEU A 93 10.36 -14.05 -7.49
CA LEU A 93 10.95 -14.45 -6.22
C LEU A 93 11.82 -15.68 -6.42
N GLN A 94 13.07 -15.60 -5.95
CA GLN A 94 14.06 -16.67 -6.16
C GLN A 94 13.99 -17.78 -5.11
N ASN A 95 13.33 -17.53 -3.97
CA ASN A 95 13.23 -18.51 -2.90
C ASN A 95 11.79 -18.84 -2.51
N ILE A 96 11.59 -20.06 -2.08
CA ILE A 96 10.27 -20.60 -1.69
C ILE A 96 9.74 -19.92 -0.41
N GLU A 97 10.58 -19.48 0.49
CA GLU A 97 10.18 -18.85 1.75
C GLU A 97 9.45 -17.52 1.49
N ALA A 98 9.95 -16.74 0.52
CA ALA A 98 9.29 -15.51 0.11
C ALA A 98 7.94 -15.77 -0.58
N GLN A 99 7.86 -16.84 -1.39
CA GLN A 99 6.59 -17.22 -2.02
C GLN A 99 5.57 -17.65 -0.97
N ILE A 100 5.97 -18.45 0.02
CA ILE A 100 5.12 -18.86 1.14
C ILE A 100 4.69 -17.62 1.94
N ARG A 101 5.61 -16.70 2.23
CA ARG A 101 5.30 -15.46 2.93
C ARG A 101 4.28 -14.63 2.16
N LEU A 102 4.46 -14.43 0.86
CA LEU A 102 3.52 -13.70 0.01
C LEU A 102 2.12 -14.36 0.06
N TYR A 103 2.05 -15.67 -0.09
CA TYR A 103 0.79 -16.41 0.02
C TYR A 103 0.12 -16.17 1.39
N THR A 104 0.90 -16.27 2.46
CA THR A 104 0.41 -16.08 3.83
C THR A 104 -0.18 -14.68 4.02
N ILE A 105 0.51 -13.63 3.52
CA ILE A 105 0.03 -12.25 3.59
C ILE A 105 -1.31 -12.11 2.85
N ILE A 106 -1.40 -12.62 1.61
CA ILE A 106 -2.63 -12.55 0.81
C ILE A 106 -3.76 -13.30 1.50
N ALA A 107 -3.50 -14.53 1.98
CA ALA A 107 -4.50 -15.34 2.67
C ALA A 107 -5.02 -14.67 3.95
N GLN A 108 -4.14 -14.06 4.73
CA GLN A 108 -4.51 -13.32 5.94
C GLN A 108 -5.32 -12.06 5.62
N THR A 109 -4.95 -11.35 4.54
CA THR A 109 -5.64 -10.12 4.13
C THR A 109 -7.04 -10.42 3.59
N LEU A 110 -7.18 -11.47 2.78
CA LEU A 110 -8.46 -11.85 2.18
C LEU A 110 -9.36 -12.62 3.17
N GLY A 111 -8.79 -13.37 4.10
CA GLY A 111 -9.56 -14.15 5.05
C GLY A 111 -10.59 -15.05 4.35
N ASN A 112 -11.88 -14.86 4.64
CA ASN A 112 -12.97 -15.64 4.07
C ASN A 112 -13.19 -15.40 2.56
N ASP A 113 -12.63 -14.31 2.01
CA ASP A 113 -12.74 -13.99 0.58
C ASP A 113 -11.64 -14.62 -0.27
N ILE A 114 -10.81 -15.49 0.31
CA ILE A 114 -9.74 -16.19 -0.42
C ILE A 114 -10.25 -17.00 -1.63
N ASN A 115 -11.49 -17.48 -1.57
CA ASN A 115 -12.14 -18.20 -2.67
C ASN A 115 -12.47 -17.30 -3.88
N LYS A 116 -12.41 -15.97 -3.72
CA LYS A 116 -12.66 -15.00 -4.80
C LYS A 116 -11.38 -14.58 -5.52
N ILE A 117 -10.23 -15.14 -5.15
CA ILE A 117 -8.90 -14.74 -5.65
C ILE A 117 -8.79 -14.78 -7.19
N ASP A 118 -9.56 -15.65 -7.83
CA ASP A 118 -9.60 -15.84 -9.28
C ASP A 118 -10.80 -15.10 -9.94
N ALA A 119 -11.80 -14.72 -9.15
CA ALA A 119 -13.09 -14.26 -9.69
C ALA A 119 -13.14 -12.75 -9.91
N VAL A 120 -12.42 -11.96 -9.09
CA VAL A 120 -12.43 -10.51 -9.16
C VAL A 120 -11.16 -10.05 -9.89
N CYS A 121 -11.37 -9.35 -11.02
CA CYS A 121 -10.28 -8.79 -11.81
C CYS A 121 -10.24 -7.27 -11.66
N PHE A 122 -9.05 -6.70 -11.76
CA PHE A 122 -8.79 -5.28 -11.65
C PHE A 122 -8.08 -4.77 -12.90
N ASP A 123 -8.36 -3.53 -13.30
CA ASP A 123 -7.67 -2.87 -14.39
C ASP A 123 -6.21 -2.56 -13.98
N TYR A 124 -5.31 -3.43 -14.42
CA TYR A 124 -3.89 -3.32 -14.11
C TYR A 124 -3.22 -2.11 -14.76
N ILE A 125 -3.66 -1.72 -15.96
CA ILE A 125 -3.08 -0.57 -16.65
C ILE A 125 -3.42 0.70 -15.90
N THR A 126 -4.70 0.92 -15.58
CA THR A 126 -5.12 2.08 -14.77
C THR A 126 -4.38 2.09 -13.42
N ALA A 127 -4.27 0.96 -12.75
CA ALA A 127 -3.54 0.88 -11.48
C ALA A 127 -2.06 1.25 -11.63
N SER A 128 -1.40 0.73 -12.66
CA SER A 128 0.02 0.99 -12.93
C SER A 128 0.28 2.46 -13.29
N ASP A 129 -0.55 3.03 -14.18
CA ASP A 129 -0.38 4.40 -14.69
C ASP A 129 -0.70 5.45 -13.63
N THR A 130 -1.56 5.11 -12.67
CA THR A 130 -1.98 6.04 -11.61
C THR A 130 -1.15 5.93 -10.35
N LEU A 131 -0.28 4.95 -10.21
CA LEU A 131 0.57 4.81 -9.03
C LEU A 131 1.48 6.03 -8.89
N ALA A 132 1.34 6.75 -7.79
CA ALA A 132 2.12 7.92 -7.49
C ALA A 132 2.60 7.90 -6.03
N PHE A 133 3.78 8.46 -5.78
CA PHE A 133 4.38 8.54 -4.45
C PHE A 133 4.47 9.99 -4.00
N TYR A 134 4.04 10.23 -2.78
CA TYR A 134 4.05 11.54 -2.14
C TYR A 134 4.86 11.48 -0.84
N ASP A 135 5.71 12.48 -0.62
CA ASP A 135 6.29 12.68 0.71
C ASP A 135 5.18 13.11 1.66
N TYR A 136 5.07 12.45 2.82
CA TYR A 136 4.05 12.78 3.82
C TYR A 136 4.13 14.24 4.28
N GLN A 137 5.30 14.88 4.18
CA GLN A 137 5.47 16.29 4.56
C GLN A 137 4.73 17.26 3.63
N MET A 138 4.44 16.84 2.41
CA MET A 138 3.66 17.62 1.45
C MET A 138 2.15 17.51 1.66
N ILE A 139 1.71 16.57 2.51
CA ILE A 139 0.30 16.36 2.81
C ILE A 139 -0.10 17.28 3.97
N PRO A 140 -1.14 18.11 3.82
CA PRO A 140 -1.68 18.90 4.93
C PRO A 140 -2.05 17.98 6.10
N ARG A 141 -1.53 18.27 7.30
CA ARG A 141 -1.76 17.43 8.47
C ARG A 141 -1.86 18.24 9.75
N ILE A 142 -2.53 17.63 10.71
CA ILE A 142 -2.55 18.12 12.10
C ILE A 142 -1.42 17.41 12.85
N LEU A 143 -0.64 18.18 13.60
CA LEU A 143 0.41 17.60 14.43
C LEU A 143 -0.23 17.04 15.70
N LYS A 144 0.26 15.88 16.14
CA LYS A 144 -0.27 15.20 17.33
C LYS A 144 -0.27 16.10 18.59
N LYS A 145 0.72 16.98 18.72
CA LYS A 145 0.83 17.95 19.81
C LYS A 145 -0.26 19.02 19.82
N ASP A 146 -0.90 19.26 18.66
CA ASP A 146 -1.92 20.30 18.50
C ASP A 146 -3.35 19.75 18.70
N VAL A 147 -3.48 18.43 18.93
CA VAL A 147 -4.76 17.78 19.21
C VAL A 147 -5.09 17.90 20.70
N PRO A 148 -6.28 18.45 21.06
CA PRO A 148 -6.71 18.53 22.44
C PRO A 148 -6.76 17.15 23.11
N SER A 149 -6.40 17.08 24.38
CA SER A 149 -6.28 15.82 25.13
C SER A 149 -7.61 15.07 25.33
N ASN A 150 -8.73 15.76 25.13
CA ASN A 150 -10.08 15.17 25.22
C ASN A 150 -10.55 14.55 23.88
N ILE A 151 -9.75 14.60 22.82
CA ILE A 151 -10.03 13.95 21.55
C ILE A 151 -9.30 12.62 21.51
N SER A 152 -10.06 11.52 21.46
CA SER A 152 -9.50 10.15 21.43
C SER A 152 -9.22 9.64 20.02
N GLU A 153 -9.93 10.16 19.01
CA GLU A 153 -9.80 9.73 17.63
C GLU A 153 -9.97 10.90 16.65
N LEU A 154 -9.12 10.95 15.64
CA LEU A 154 -9.17 11.97 14.59
C LEU A 154 -8.86 11.33 13.24
N GLY A 155 -9.79 11.41 12.30
CA GLY A 155 -9.59 11.04 10.91
C GLY A 155 -9.21 12.28 10.07
N LEU A 156 -8.22 12.12 9.20
CA LEU A 156 -7.75 13.16 8.27
C LEU A 156 -8.04 12.73 6.84
N PHE A 157 -8.57 13.65 6.03
CA PHE A 157 -8.78 13.44 4.60
C PHE A 157 -7.80 14.33 3.83
N ALA A 158 -7.14 13.76 2.84
CA ALA A 158 -6.28 14.49 1.92
C ALA A 158 -6.72 14.24 0.47
N THR A 159 -6.73 15.27 -0.34
CA THR A 159 -7.06 15.29 -1.78
C THR A 159 -5.83 15.57 -2.61
#